data_8006c44728de8a54fffa32cb8931ffe4
#
_entry.id   8006c44728de8a54fffa32cb8931ffe4
#
_cell.length_a   1.000
_cell.length_b   1.000
_cell.length_c   1.000
_cell.angle_alpha   90.00
_cell.angle_beta   90.00
_cell.angle_gamma   90.00
#
_symmetry.space_group_name_H-M   'P 1'
#
loop_
_entity.id
_entity.type
_entity.pdbx_description
1 polymer ?
#
loop_
_entity_poly.entity_id
_entity_poly.type
_entity_poly.pdbx_seq_one_letter_code
_entity_poly.pdbx_strand_id
1 'polypeptide(L)'
;MTYNFKNKLPNPHFTDLFDVTPQEVLENTKDLTLIDVREVSEYTGELGHAAGTQLIVLSTLPEKLKTIPTDKPVVFICRSGGRSSQAASFAKANGLTDVYNMQGGMLLWNQLLLPTEK
;
A
#
# COMPACT_ATOMS: atom_id res chain seq x y z
N MET A 1 -11.61 7.75 15.27
CA MET A 1 -11.31 8.65 14.15
C MET A 1 -10.27 8.02 13.26
N THR A 2 -10.39 8.17 11.95
CA THR A 2 -9.42 7.65 11.03
C THR A 2 -8.28 8.66 10.80
N TYR A 3 -7.11 8.15 10.47
CA TYR A 3 -5.97 8.99 10.15
C TYR A 3 -6.24 9.75 8.83
N ASN A 4 -5.89 11.02 8.78
CA ASN A 4 -5.99 11.84 7.59
C ASN A 4 -4.59 12.18 7.07
N PHE A 5 -4.27 11.72 5.86
CA PHE A 5 -2.97 11.97 5.27
C PHE A 5 -2.75 13.46 5.00
N LYS A 6 -1.54 13.93 5.30
CA LYS A 6 -1.14 15.33 5.14
C LYS A 6 -0.54 15.61 3.76
N ASN A 7 0.04 14.58 3.12
CA ASN A 7 0.79 14.73 1.88
C ASN A 7 0.25 13.80 0.81
N LYS A 8 -0.97 14.06 0.35
CA LYS A 8 -1.58 13.28 -0.73
C LYS A 8 -1.20 13.87 -2.08
N LEU A 9 -0.83 13.00 -3.02
CA LEU A 9 -0.48 13.35 -4.38
C LEU A 9 -1.43 12.64 -5.34
N PRO A 10 -1.81 13.27 -6.46
CA PRO A 10 -2.62 12.56 -7.45
C PRO A 10 -1.88 11.34 -7.98
N ASN A 11 -2.61 10.22 -8.11
CA ASN A 11 -2.02 9.02 -8.69
C ASN A 11 -1.83 9.24 -10.21
N PRO A 12 -0.66 8.85 -10.78
CA PRO A 12 -0.40 9.08 -12.20
C PRO A 12 -1.22 8.19 -13.14
N HIS A 13 -1.81 7.10 -12.64
CA HIS A 13 -2.53 6.12 -13.47
C HIS A 13 -4.04 6.19 -13.33
N PHE A 14 -4.56 6.65 -12.18
CA PHE A 14 -5.99 6.65 -11.89
C PHE A 14 -6.41 8.00 -11.31
N THR A 15 -7.37 8.66 -11.96
CA THR A 15 -7.73 10.06 -11.65
C THR A 15 -8.39 10.27 -10.29
N ASP A 16 -9.01 9.24 -9.74
CA ASP A 16 -9.72 9.33 -8.46
C ASP A 16 -8.96 8.67 -7.31
N LEU A 17 -7.67 8.39 -7.51
CA LEU A 17 -6.83 7.73 -6.54
C LEU A 17 -5.70 8.67 -6.11
N PHE A 18 -5.33 8.61 -4.82
CA PHE A 18 -4.21 9.39 -4.29
C PHE A 18 -3.07 8.49 -3.86
N ASP A 19 -1.86 9.01 -4.07
CA ASP A 19 -0.64 8.43 -3.54
C ASP A 19 -0.31 9.06 -2.18
N VAL A 20 0.33 8.29 -1.32
CA VAL A 20 0.87 8.76 -0.05
C VAL A 20 2.37 8.43 0.00
N THR A 21 3.12 9.20 0.77
CA THR A 21 4.58 9.05 0.80
C THR A 21 5.00 7.91 1.72
N PRO A 22 6.15 7.25 1.42
CA PRO A 22 6.69 6.23 2.33
C PRO A 22 6.95 6.74 3.73
N GLN A 23 7.42 7.98 3.87
CA GLN A 23 7.70 8.56 5.18
C GLN A 23 6.43 8.67 6.02
N GLU A 24 5.34 9.16 5.42
CA GLU A 24 4.08 9.31 6.16
C GLU A 24 3.50 7.94 6.52
N VAL A 25 3.66 6.95 5.65
CA VAL A 25 3.24 5.57 5.95
C VAL A 25 4.01 5.03 7.15
N LEU A 26 5.34 5.17 7.15
CA LEU A 26 6.17 4.68 8.26
C LEU A 26 5.80 5.36 9.58
N GLU A 27 5.60 6.67 9.56
CA GLU A 27 5.31 7.44 10.75
C GLU A 27 3.96 7.11 11.38
N ASN A 28 3.04 6.52 10.60
CA ASN A 28 1.67 6.31 11.02
C ASN A 28 1.21 4.86 10.87
N THR A 29 2.13 3.91 10.88
CA THR A 29 1.85 2.49 10.66
C THR A 29 0.70 1.97 11.54
N LYS A 30 0.64 2.41 12.80
CA LYS A 30 -0.40 1.95 13.74
C LYS A 30 -1.80 2.40 13.35
N ASP A 31 -1.89 3.47 12.59
CA ASP A 31 -3.17 4.06 12.21
C ASP A 31 -3.60 3.65 10.80
N LEU A 32 -2.86 2.74 10.17
CA LEU A 32 -3.07 2.31 8.79
C LEU A 32 -3.15 0.80 8.69
N THR A 33 -3.87 0.34 7.67
CA THR A 33 -3.83 -1.06 7.23
C THR A 33 -2.92 -1.11 6.01
N LEU A 34 -1.81 -1.83 6.10
CA LEU A 34 -0.81 -1.89 5.03
C LEU A 34 -0.87 -3.23 4.32
N ILE A 35 -1.10 -3.19 3.01
CA ILE A 35 -1.23 -4.40 2.18
C ILE A 35 -0.14 -4.39 1.11
N ASP A 36 0.77 -5.37 1.15
CA ASP A 36 1.77 -5.57 0.10
C ASP A 36 1.19 -6.55 -0.92
N VAL A 37 1.15 -6.14 -2.18
CA VAL A 37 0.51 -6.95 -3.24
C VAL A 37 1.51 -7.64 -4.16
N ARG A 38 2.78 -7.69 -3.74
CA ARG A 38 3.83 -8.35 -4.52
C ARG A 38 3.76 -9.87 -4.38
N GLU A 39 4.64 -10.57 -5.09
CA GLU A 39 4.81 -12.01 -4.93
C GLU A 39 5.54 -12.32 -3.63
N VAL A 40 5.38 -13.55 -3.13
CA VAL A 40 6.07 -14.01 -1.92
C VAL A 40 7.58 -13.83 -2.05
N SER A 41 8.15 -14.17 -3.20
CA SER A 41 9.60 -14.05 -3.44
C SER A 41 10.10 -12.61 -3.37
N GLU A 42 9.27 -11.64 -3.74
CA GLU A 42 9.62 -10.22 -3.60
C GLU A 42 9.54 -9.76 -2.15
N TYR A 43 8.50 -10.22 -1.45
CA TYR A 43 8.23 -9.83 -0.06
C TYR A 43 9.39 -10.21 0.87
N THR A 44 9.97 -11.39 0.65
CA THR A 44 11.11 -11.88 1.43
C THR A 44 12.45 -11.67 0.72
N GLY A 45 12.44 -10.98 -0.41
CA GLY A 45 13.60 -10.80 -1.26
C GLY A 45 14.47 -9.61 -0.84
N GLU A 46 15.24 -9.14 -1.81
CA GLU A 46 16.32 -8.16 -1.61
C GLU A 46 15.82 -6.84 -1.05
N LEU A 47 14.67 -6.35 -1.55
CA LEU A 47 14.09 -5.09 -1.08
C LEU A 47 13.40 -5.22 0.27
N GLY A 48 13.12 -6.44 0.72
CA GLY A 48 12.39 -6.65 1.96
C GLY A 48 10.97 -6.11 1.91
N HIS A 49 10.36 -5.92 3.07
CA HIS A 49 9.03 -5.33 3.18
C HIS A 49 8.96 -4.42 4.41
N ALA A 50 7.97 -3.54 4.42
CA ALA A 50 7.73 -2.64 5.56
C ALA A 50 7.10 -3.44 6.70
N ALA A 51 7.51 -3.15 7.93
CA ALA A 51 6.93 -3.78 9.12
C ALA A 51 5.44 -3.47 9.22
N GLY A 52 4.66 -4.43 9.69
CA GLY A 52 3.22 -4.25 9.88
C GLY A 52 2.39 -4.48 8.62
N THR A 53 3.02 -4.88 7.51
CA THR A 53 2.27 -5.19 6.28
C THR A 53 1.71 -6.61 6.33
N GLN A 54 0.58 -6.78 5.64
CA GLN A 54 0.01 -8.08 5.31
C GLN A 54 0.25 -8.34 3.83
N LEU A 55 0.74 -9.51 3.49
CA LEU A 55 0.94 -9.89 2.09
C LEU A 55 -0.36 -10.44 1.52
N ILE A 56 -0.88 -9.79 0.49
CA ILE A 56 -1.99 -10.31 -0.32
C ILE A 56 -1.55 -10.17 -1.77
N VAL A 57 -1.08 -11.24 -2.36
CA VAL A 57 -0.61 -11.24 -3.75
C VAL A 57 -1.73 -10.73 -4.66
N LEU A 58 -1.40 -9.84 -5.60
CA LEU A 58 -2.38 -9.14 -6.42
C LEU A 58 -3.40 -10.08 -7.08
N SER A 59 -2.95 -11.23 -7.58
CA SER A 59 -3.84 -12.20 -8.23
C SER A 59 -4.89 -12.79 -7.28
N THR A 60 -4.64 -12.77 -5.98
CA THR A 60 -5.57 -13.31 -4.96
C THR A 60 -6.44 -12.21 -4.33
N LEU A 61 -6.21 -10.94 -4.69
CA LEU A 61 -6.91 -9.84 -4.07
C LEU A 61 -8.44 -9.93 -4.20
N PRO A 62 -9.01 -10.29 -5.37
CA PRO A 62 -10.47 -10.37 -5.48
C PRO A 62 -11.09 -11.29 -4.45
N GLU A 63 -10.44 -12.43 -4.16
CA GLU A 63 -10.95 -13.40 -3.20
C GLU A 63 -10.78 -12.94 -1.76
N LYS A 64 -9.75 -12.11 -1.51
CA LYS A 64 -9.37 -11.71 -0.15
C LYS A 64 -9.82 -10.31 0.22
N LEU A 65 -10.47 -9.61 -0.70
CA LEU A 65 -10.87 -8.21 -0.48
C LEU A 65 -11.72 -8.05 0.78
N LYS A 66 -12.63 -8.98 1.03
CA LYS A 66 -13.52 -8.93 2.20
C LYS A 66 -12.79 -9.14 3.52
N THR A 67 -11.57 -9.66 3.49
CA THR A 67 -10.79 -9.89 4.71
C THR A 67 -10.02 -8.65 5.15
N ILE A 68 -9.96 -7.61 4.31
CA ILE A 68 -9.21 -6.40 4.62
C ILE A 68 -10.01 -5.55 5.60
N PRO A 69 -9.44 -5.21 6.77
CA PRO A 69 -10.11 -4.32 7.72
C PRO A 69 -10.37 -2.95 7.10
N THR A 70 -11.55 -2.37 7.40
CA THR A 70 -11.96 -1.08 6.86
C THR A 70 -12.06 0.02 7.92
N ASP A 71 -11.60 -0.26 9.14
CA ASP A 71 -11.63 0.70 10.24
C ASP A 71 -10.50 1.72 10.19
N LYS A 72 -9.52 1.52 9.29
CA LYS A 72 -8.39 2.41 9.07
C LYS A 72 -8.19 2.63 7.59
N PRO A 73 -7.49 3.69 7.18
CA PRO A 73 -7.08 3.84 5.78
C PRO A 73 -6.25 2.65 5.34
N VAL A 74 -6.51 2.18 4.12
CA VAL A 74 -5.80 1.04 3.54
C VAL A 74 -4.78 1.55 2.53
N VAL A 75 -3.51 1.21 2.71
CA VAL A 75 -2.44 1.59 1.81
C VAL A 75 -1.91 0.34 1.12
N PHE A 76 -1.94 0.36 -0.21
CA PHE A 76 -1.40 -0.73 -1.02
C PHE A 76 0.02 -0.42 -1.42
N ILE A 77 0.89 -1.42 -1.37
CA ILE A 77 2.33 -1.31 -1.60
C ILE A 77 2.77 -2.36 -2.61
N CYS A 78 3.62 -1.96 -3.56
CA CYS A 78 4.29 -2.91 -4.42
C CYS A 78 5.75 -2.50 -4.63
N ARG A 79 6.37 -2.94 -5.72
CA ARG A 79 7.78 -2.62 -5.97
C ARG A 79 7.97 -1.16 -6.34
N SER A 80 7.15 -0.64 -7.27
CA SER A 80 7.33 0.71 -7.82
C SER A 80 6.06 1.55 -7.86
N GLY A 81 4.90 0.98 -7.51
CA GLY A 81 3.63 1.71 -7.43
C GLY A 81 2.58 1.31 -8.47
N GLY A 82 2.95 0.55 -9.51
CA GLY A 82 2.02 0.17 -10.58
C GLY A 82 0.96 -0.84 -10.15
N ARG A 83 1.40 -1.98 -9.64
CA ARG A 83 0.49 -3.04 -9.18
C ARG A 83 -0.35 -2.58 -8.00
N SER A 84 0.24 -1.82 -7.09
CA SER A 84 -0.48 -1.30 -5.93
C SER A 84 -1.51 -0.25 -6.31
N SER A 85 -1.26 0.53 -7.37
CA SER A 85 -2.26 1.44 -7.92
C SER A 85 -3.45 0.66 -8.47
N GLN A 86 -3.20 -0.44 -9.20
CA GLN A 86 -4.27 -1.31 -9.68
C GLN A 86 -5.07 -1.91 -8.51
N ALA A 87 -4.37 -2.36 -7.47
CA ALA A 87 -5.01 -2.93 -6.29
C ALA A 87 -5.93 -1.92 -5.61
N ALA A 88 -5.44 -0.70 -5.40
CA ALA A 88 -6.21 0.36 -4.76
C ALA A 88 -7.43 0.75 -5.60
N SER A 89 -7.25 0.86 -6.91
CA SER A 89 -8.36 1.17 -7.82
C SER A 89 -9.42 0.06 -7.82
N PHE A 90 -8.99 -1.19 -7.85
CA PHE A 90 -9.89 -2.34 -7.78
C PHE A 90 -10.65 -2.35 -6.45
N ALA A 91 -9.96 -2.13 -5.34
CA ALA A 91 -10.58 -2.09 -4.02
C ALA A 91 -11.64 -0.97 -3.95
N LYS A 92 -11.31 0.19 -4.49
CA LYS A 92 -12.23 1.33 -4.50
C LYS A 92 -13.48 1.02 -5.31
N ALA A 93 -13.33 0.39 -6.46
CA ALA A 93 -14.46 -0.01 -7.31
C ALA A 93 -15.34 -1.05 -6.63
N ASN A 94 -14.83 -1.75 -5.64
CA ASN A 94 -15.55 -2.82 -4.93
C ASN A 94 -15.91 -2.44 -3.49
N GLY A 95 -15.97 -1.15 -3.19
CA GLY A 95 -16.56 -0.66 -1.95
C GLY A 95 -15.61 -0.20 -0.86
N LEU A 96 -14.30 -0.35 -1.03
CA LEU A 96 -13.32 0.18 -0.07
C LEU A 96 -12.99 1.62 -0.48
N THR A 97 -13.55 2.60 0.23
CA THR A 97 -13.45 4.00 -0.18
C THR A 97 -12.19 4.71 0.31
N ASP A 98 -11.64 4.29 1.45
CA ASP A 98 -10.49 4.96 2.08
C ASP A 98 -9.20 4.20 1.75
N VAL A 99 -8.82 4.23 0.48
CA VAL A 99 -7.70 3.47 -0.06
C VAL A 99 -6.69 4.37 -0.75
N TYR A 100 -5.42 3.99 -0.67
CA TYR A 100 -4.29 4.78 -1.17
C TYR A 100 -3.23 3.87 -1.77
N ASN A 101 -2.42 4.44 -2.65
CA ASN A 101 -1.21 3.81 -3.17
C ASN A 101 0.01 4.44 -2.50
N MET A 102 0.98 3.63 -2.07
CA MET A 102 2.24 4.18 -1.57
C MET A 102 3.13 4.56 -2.75
N GLN A 103 3.45 5.85 -2.85
CA GLN A 103 4.27 6.40 -3.93
C GLN A 103 5.63 5.70 -4.01
N GLY A 104 6.01 5.30 -5.21
CA GLY A 104 7.34 4.75 -5.46
C GLY A 104 7.60 3.36 -4.92
N GLY A 105 6.67 2.80 -4.15
CA GLY A 105 6.76 1.44 -3.63
C GLY A 105 8.01 1.16 -2.81
N MET A 106 8.41 -0.10 -2.77
CA MET A 106 9.58 -0.52 -1.99
C MET A 106 10.90 -0.03 -2.59
N LEU A 107 10.93 0.33 -3.87
CA LEU A 107 12.13 0.97 -4.45
C LEU A 107 12.40 2.31 -3.77
N LEU A 108 11.40 3.18 -3.70
CA LEU A 108 11.55 4.48 -3.06
C LEU A 108 11.79 4.32 -1.55
N TRP A 109 11.09 3.39 -0.91
CA TRP A 109 11.28 3.08 0.50
C TRP A 109 12.76 2.81 0.81
N ASN A 110 13.40 1.97 -0.01
CA ASN A 110 14.82 1.63 0.17
C ASN A 110 15.74 2.81 -0.18
N GLN A 111 15.41 3.59 -1.20
CA GLN A 111 16.18 4.80 -1.55
C GLN A 111 16.21 5.80 -0.39
N LEU A 112 15.12 5.88 0.36
CA LEU A 112 14.99 6.76 1.51
C LEU A 112 15.59 6.15 2.78
N LEU A 113 16.17 4.96 2.69
CA LEU A 113 16.80 4.25 3.79
C LEU A 113 15.86 3.98 4.96
N LEU A 114 14.59 3.74 4.66
CA LEU A 114 13.61 3.40 5.68
C LEU A 114 13.77 1.91 6.07
N PRO A 115 13.43 1.55 7.32
CA PRO A 115 13.70 0.18 7.81
C PRO A 115 12.84 -0.87 7.12
N THR A 116 13.44 -2.03 6.88
CA THR A 116 12.77 -3.16 6.23
C THR A 116 12.90 -4.43 7.04
N GLU A 117 11.99 -5.36 6.81
CA GLU A 117 12.06 -6.74 7.29
C GLU A 117 12.15 -7.67 6.08
N LYS A 118 12.59 -8.89 6.29
CA LYS A 118 12.65 -9.92 5.23
C LYS A 118 11.98 -11.21 5.64
#